data_ba1a4a3baa7ebd7acbe914e8276a712e
#
_entry.id   ba1a4a3baa7ebd7acbe914e8276a712e
#
_cell.length_a   1.000
_cell.length_b   1.000
_cell.length_c   1.000
_cell.angle_alpha   90.00
_cell.angle_beta   90.00
_cell.angle_gamma   90.00
#
_symmetry.space_group_name_H-M   'P 1'
#
loop_
_entity.id
_entity.type
_entity.pdbx_description
1 polymer ?
#
loop_
_entity_poly.entity_id
_entity_poly.type
_entity_poly.pdbx_seq_one_letter_code
_entity_poly.pdbx_strand_id
1 'polypeptide(L)'
;MRRQTKFTGVSPSVWKECYDRDGGICRHCGKGGVLQACHFVSRARGGMGIPTNLVMLCPECHREMDQGDGKEIKEEMREYLESLYPMWSEENQKYTKETGRNAE
;
A
#
# COMPACT_ATOMS: atom_id res chain seq x y z
N MET A 1 -6.26 10.42 -19.43
CA MET A 1 -5.92 9.65 -18.23
C MET A 1 -7.16 9.12 -17.57
N ARG A 2 -7.11 7.91 -17.14
CA ARG A 2 -8.26 7.31 -16.52
C ARG A 2 -8.48 7.87 -15.12
N ARG A 3 -9.74 7.97 -14.76
CA ARG A 3 -10.11 8.47 -13.46
C ARG A 3 -9.51 7.60 -12.34
N GLN A 4 -9.52 6.29 -12.52
CA GLN A 4 -8.98 5.38 -11.52
C GLN A 4 -7.50 5.63 -11.27
N THR A 5 -6.75 5.93 -12.32
CA THR A 5 -5.31 6.20 -12.17
C THR A 5 -5.08 7.41 -11.26
N LYS A 6 -5.97 8.40 -11.35
CA LYS A 6 -5.84 9.60 -10.54
C LYS A 6 -5.90 9.27 -9.05
N PHE A 7 -6.67 8.26 -8.66
CA PHE A 7 -6.82 7.91 -7.25
C PHE A 7 -5.89 6.77 -6.82
N THR A 8 -5.39 5.99 -7.76
CA THR A 8 -4.55 4.84 -7.42
C THR A 8 -3.06 5.11 -7.56
N GLY A 9 -2.69 6.19 -8.22
CA GLY A 9 -1.27 6.52 -8.37
C GLY A 9 -0.67 7.03 -7.07
N VAL A 10 0.64 6.90 -6.96
CA VAL A 10 1.36 7.35 -5.76
C VAL A 10 2.09 8.64 -6.09
N SER A 11 1.73 9.71 -5.41
CA SER A 11 2.42 10.99 -5.60
C SER A 11 3.76 10.96 -4.88
N PRO A 12 4.69 11.83 -5.29
CA PRO A 12 6.00 11.88 -4.60
C PRO A 12 5.88 12.20 -3.12
N SER A 13 4.94 13.06 -2.74
CA SER A 13 4.79 13.42 -1.34
C SER A 13 4.25 12.24 -0.52
N VAL A 14 3.32 11.48 -1.08
CA VAL A 14 2.81 10.31 -0.40
C VAL A 14 3.90 9.25 -0.28
N TRP A 15 4.68 9.06 -1.34
CA TRP A 15 5.79 8.12 -1.31
C TRP A 15 6.76 8.47 -0.18
N LYS A 16 7.10 9.75 -0.07
CA LYS A 16 8.03 10.19 0.97
C LYS A 16 7.44 10.00 2.36
N GLU A 17 6.16 10.28 2.50
CA GLU A 17 5.50 10.08 3.79
C GLU A 17 5.59 8.62 4.23
N CYS A 18 5.32 7.71 3.31
CA CYS A 18 5.39 6.28 3.62
C CYS A 18 6.83 5.85 3.89
N TYR A 19 7.77 6.36 3.12
CA TYR A 19 9.18 6.05 3.33
C TYR A 19 9.62 6.46 4.74
N ASP A 20 9.26 7.66 5.14
CA ASP A 20 9.64 8.15 6.46
C ASP A 20 8.92 7.37 7.56
N ARG A 21 7.64 7.10 7.37
CA ARG A 21 6.88 6.34 8.35
C ARG A 21 7.45 4.94 8.56
N ASP A 22 7.88 4.31 7.48
CA ASP A 22 8.37 2.94 7.53
C ASP A 22 9.86 2.85 7.82
N GLY A 23 10.51 3.98 8.07
CA GLY A 23 11.89 4.00 8.52
C GLY A 23 12.91 3.73 7.44
N GLY A 24 12.53 3.85 6.17
CA GLY A 24 13.48 3.68 5.07
C GLY A 24 13.93 2.25 4.88
N ILE A 25 13.17 1.28 5.35
CA ILE A 25 13.50 -0.13 5.19
C ILE A 25 12.28 -0.90 4.70
N CYS A 26 12.56 -2.06 4.10
CA CYS A 26 11.50 -2.98 3.72
C CYS A 26 10.81 -3.47 5.00
N ARG A 27 9.49 -3.36 5.05
CA ARG A 27 8.77 -3.73 6.26
C ARG A 27 8.69 -5.23 6.48
N HIS A 28 9.03 -6.03 5.47
CA HIS A 28 9.03 -7.48 5.63
C HIS A 28 10.42 -8.01 6.00
N CYS A 29 11.43 -7.68 5.18
CA CYS A 29 12.76 -8.27 5.39
C CYS A 29 13.74 -7.33 6.09
N GLY A 30 13.39 -6.05 6.23
CA GLY A 30 14.23 -5.11 6.95
C GLY A 30 15.37 -4.53 6.13
N LYS A 31 15.46 -4.84 4.85
CA LYS A 31 16.55 -4.39 4.02
C LYS A 31 16.35 -2.93 3.62
N GLY A 32 17.42 -2.16 3.62
CA GLY A 32 17.39 -0.81 3.08
C GLY A 32 17.63 -0.79 1.59
N GLY A 33 17.93 0.39 1.07
CA GLY A 33 18.23 0.54 -0.35
C GLY A 33 16.99 0.84 -1.16
N VAL A 34 16.86 0.17 -2.30
CA VAL A 34 15.74 0.43 -3.20
C VAL A 34 14.45 -0.11 -2.60
N LEU A 35 13.48 0.78 -2.45
CA LEU A 35 12.18 0.43 -1.89
C LEU A 35 11.08 0.88 -2.82
N GLN A 36 9.94 0.21 -2.74
CA GLN A 36 8.77 0.54 -3.55
C GLN A 36 7.57 0.70 -2.63
N ALA A 37 6.71 1.64 -2.99
CA ALA A 37 5.45 1.84 -2.26
C ALA A 37 4.44 0.84 -2.84
N CYS A 38 4.14 -0.18 -2.06
CA CYS A 38 3.33 -1.29 -2.52
C CYS A 38 1.90 -1.14 -2.05
N HIS A 39 0.96 -1.30 -2.97
CA HIS A 39 -0.46 -1.21 -2.63
C HIS A 39 -0.90 -2.49 -1.93
N PHE A 40 -1.48 -2.35 -0.75
CA PHE A 40 -2.06 -3.52 -0.08
C PHE A 40 -3.25 -4.04 -0.87
N VAL A 41 -4.19 -3.15 -1.19
CA VAL A 41 -5.23 -3.46 -2.19
C VAL A 41 -4.68 -3.02 -3.53
N SER A 42 -4.58 -3.95 -4.47
CA SER A 42 -3.92 -3.67 -5.74
C SER A 42 -4.64 -2.57 -6.53
N ARG A 43 -3.87 -1.90 -7.38
CA ARG A 43 -4.46 -0.85 -8.22
C ARG A 43 -5.53 -1.41 -9.14
N ALA A 44 -5.35 -2.64 -9.60
CA ALA A 44 -6.33 -3.27 -10.47
C ALA A 44 -7.67 -3.46 -9.77
N ARG A 45 -7.65 -3.56 -8.45
CA ARG A 45 -8.87 -3.70 -7.67
C ARG A 45 -9.36 -2.38 -7.09
N GLY A 46 -8.81 -1.27 -7.56
CA GLY A 46 -9.22 0.04 -7.10
C GLY A 46 -8.47 0.54 -5.89
N GLY A 47 -7.39 -0.12 -5.51
CA GLY A 47 -6.61 0.31 -4.34
C GLY A 47 -6.01 1.68 -4.55
N MET A 48 -6.19 2.56 -3.58
CA MET A 48 -5.78 3.94 -3.71
C MET A 48 -4.32 4.13 -3.29
N GLY A 49 -3.68 5.17 -3.85
CA GLY A 49 -2.30 5.51 -3.52
C GLY A 49 -2.24 6.44 -2.33
N ILE A 50 -2.67 5.96 -1.20
CA ILE A 50 -2.71 6.73 0.04
C ILE A 50 -1.94 5.97 1.11
N PRO A 51 -1.42 6.68 2.13
CA PRO A 51 -0.57 6.03 3.13
C PRO A 51 -1.21 4.82 3.80
N THR A 52 -2.52 4.85 4.01
CA THR A 52 -3.20 3.73 4.68
C THR A 52 -3.29 2.49 3.80
N ASN A 53 -2.97 2.61 2.50
CA ASN A 53 -2.98 1.47 1.59
C ASN A 53 -1.59 1.13 1.06
N LEU A 54 -0.55 1.77 1.58
CA LEU A 54 0.80 1.60 1.03
C LEU A 54 1.75 1.14 2.12
N VAL A 55 2.65 0.24 1.73
CA VAL A 55 3.71 -0.24 2.62
C VAL A 55 4.99 -0.29 1.80
N MET A 56 6.10 0.11 2.40
CA MET A 56 7.38 0.09 1.71
C MET A 56 7.97 -1.30 1.76
N LEU A 57 8.23 -1.86 0.59
CA LEU A 57 8.85 -3.16 0.45
C LEU A 57 9.96 -3.09 -0.57
N CYS A 58 10.96 -3.95 -0.42
CA CYS A 58 11.97 -4.06 -1.46
C CYS A 58 11.36 -4.78 -2.68
N PRO A 59 12.01 -4.66 -3.85
CA PRO A 59 11.42 -5.26 -5.06
C PRO A 59 11.15 -6.75 -4.94
N GLU A 60 12.01 -7.46 -4.23
CA GLU A 60 11.84 -8.90 -4.08
C GLU A 60 10.63 -9.25 -3.24
N CYS A 61 10.47 -8.58 -2.09
CA CYS A 61 9.32 -8.84 -1.25
C CYS A 61 8.03 -8.38 -1.91
N HIS A 62 8.10 -7.28 -2.66
CA HIS A 62 6.93 -6.81 -3.38
C HIS A 62 6.47 -7.85 -4.40
N ARG A 63 7.43 -8.38 -5.16
CA ARG A 63 7.09 -9.39 -6.16
C ARG A 63 6.51 -10.64 -5.49
N GLU A 64 7.09 -11.04 -4.38
CA GLU A 64 6.61 -12.22 -3.70
C GLU A 64 5.19 -12.01 -3.18
N MET A 65 4.89 -10.83 -2.68
CA MET A 65 3.54 -10.53 -2.19
C MET A 65 2.52 -10.58 -3.32
N ASP A 66 2.90 -10.08 -4.50
CA ASP A 66 1.95 -9.97 -5.61
C ASP A 66 1.84 -11.24 -6.42
N GLN A 67 2.92 -11.97 -6.62
CA GLN A 67 2.94 -13.05 -7.59
C GLN A 67 3.22 -14.41 -7.01
N GLY A 68 3.82 -14.45 -5.85
CA GLY A 68 4.22 -15.72 -5.28
C GLY A 68 3.23 -16.20 -4.25
N ASP A 69 3.78 -16.88 -3.29
CA ASP A 69 3.03 -17.37 -2.15
C ASP A 69 3.00 -16.28 -1.09
N GLY A 70 2.46 -15.13 -1.46
CA GLY A 70 2.57 -13.91 -0.69
C GLY A 70 1.56 -13.75 0.43
N LYS A 71 0.88 -14.81 0.78
CA LYS A 71 -0.13 -14.75 1.82
C LYS A 71 0.42 -14.28 3.16
N GLU A 72 1.58 -14.79 3.53
CA GLU A 72 2.21 -14.41 4.79
C GLU A 72 2.57 -12.94 4.81
N ILE A 73 3.16 -12.48 3.71
CA ILE A 73 3.55 -11.07 3.63
C ILE A 73 2.31 -10.19 3.66
N LYS A 74 1.29 -10.61 2.95
CA LYS A 74 0.05 -9.85 2.90
C LYS A 74 -0.58 -9.72 4.28
N GLU A 75 -0.61 -10.80 5.03
CA GLU A 75 -1.19 -10.78 6.36
C GLU A 75 -0.35 -9.94 7.31
N GLU A 76 0.96 -10.04 7.17
CA GLU A 76 1.87 -9.23 7.99
C GLU A 76 1.65 -7.75 7.72
N MET A 77 1.46 -7.38 6.46
CA MET A 77 1.24 -5.98 6.11
C MET A 77 -0.12 -5.50 6.59
N ARG A 78 -1.12 -6.38 6.57
CA ARG A 78 -2.42 -6.03 7.14
C ARG A 78 -2.29 -5.70 8.63
N GLU A 79 -1.61 -6.54 9.37
CA GLU A 79 -1.43 -6.31 10.80
C GLU A 79 -0.65 -5.03 11.05
N TYR A 80 0.35 -4.77 10.21
CA TYR A 80 1.12 -3.55 10.35
C TYR A 80 0.26 -2.31 10.15
N LEU A 81 -0.55 -2.30 9.09
CA LEU A 81 -1.40 -1.16 8.81
C LEU A 81 -2.47 -0.98 9.89
N GLU A 82 -3.02 -2.08 10.37
CA GLU A 82 -4.00 -2.01 11.44
C GLU A 82 -3.40 -1.45 12.71
N SER A 83 -2.13 -1.76 12.97
CA SER A 83 -1.47 -1.26 14.16
C SER A 83 -1.21 0.24 14.09
N LEU A 84 -1.02 0.76 12.87
CA LEU A 84 -0.78 2.19 12.68
C LEU A 84 -2.07 2.99 12.63
N TYR A 85 -3.12 2.40 12.13
CA TYR A 85 -4.38 3.12 11.87
C TYR A 85 -5.52 2.35 12.51
N PRO A 86 -5.95 2.73 13.72
CA PRO A 86 -6.92 1.92 14.48
C PRO A 86 -8.24 1.66 13.77
N MET A 87 -8.65 2.57 12.89
CA MET A 87 -9.92 2.39 12.17
C MET A 87 -9.73 1.79 10.79
N TRP A 88 -8.56 1.23 10.54
CA TRP A 88 -8.23 0.71 9.22
C TRP A 88 -9.13 -0.44 8.83
N SER A 89 -9.55 -0.46 7.56
CA SER A 89 -10.23 -1.59 6.98
C SER A 89 -9.83 -1.68 5.52
N GLU A 90 -9.84 -2.89 4.99
CA GLU A 90 -9.46 -3.10 3.60
C GLU A 90 -10.42 -2.40 2.65
N GLU A 91 -11.69 -2.39 2.97
CA GLU A 91 -12.69 -1.75 2.11
C GLU A 91 -12.43 -0.27 1.96
N ASN A 92 -11.96 0.38 3.00
CA ASN A 92 -11.73 1.82 2.94
C ASN A 92 -10.53 2.19 2.08
N GLN A 93 -9.77 1.21 1.61
CA GLN A 93 -8.61 1.47 0.79
C GLN A 93 -8.92 1.47 -0.70
N LYS A 94 -10.16 1.19 -1.06
CA LYS A 94 -10.56 1.09 -2.45
C LYS A 94 -11.31 2.34 -2.90
N TYR A 95 -10.99 2.78 -4.12
CA TYR A 95 -11.77 3.81 -4.78
C TYR A 95 -13.07 3.17 -5.27
N THR A 96 -14.18 3.79 -4.98
CA THR A 96 -15.47 3.32 -5.47
C THR A 96 -16.05 4.33 -6.43
N LYS A 97 -16.79 3.80 -7.40
CA LYS A 97 -17.39 4.64 -8.42
C LYS A 97 -18.48 5.55 -7.83
N GLU A 98 -19.19 5.04 -6.85
CA GLU A 98 -20.28 5.79 -6.24
C GLU A 98 -19.79 7.00 -5.48
N THR A 99 -18.74 6.82 -4.71
CA THR A 99 -18.25 7.91 -3.89
C THR A 99 -17.20 8.75 -4.58
N GLY A 100 -16.46 8.15 -5.50
CA GLY A 100 -15.35 8.83 -6.15
C GLY A 100 -14.22 9.12 -5.20
N ARG A 101 -14.26 8.55 -4.02
CA ARG A 101 -13.24 8.76 -3.02
C ARG A 101 -13.31 7.64 -2.02
N ASN A 102 -12.45 7.76 -1.02
CA ASN A 102 -12.45 6.82 0.06
C ASN A 102 -13.82 6.75 0.71
N ALA A 103 -14.27 5.55 0.96
CA ALA A 103 -15.52 5.40 1.69
C ALA A 103 -15.33 5.88 3.11
N GLU A 104 -16.18 6.78 3.53
CA GLU A 104 -16.10 7.26 4.90
C GLU A 104 -17.02 6.58 5.79
#